data_11bb31589f3ea741374fae100b767c29
#
_entry.id   11bb31589f3ea741374fae100b767c29
#
_cell.length_a   1.000
_cell.length_b   1.000
_cell.length_c   1.000
_cell.angle_alpha   90.00
_cell.angle_beta   90.00
_cell.angle_gamma   90.00
#
_symmetry.space_group_name_H-M   'P 1'
#
loop_
_entity.id
_entity.type
_entity.pdbx_description
1 polymer ?
#
loop_
_entity_poly.entity_id
_entity_poly.type
_entity_poly.pdbx_seq_one_letter_code
_entity_poly.pdbx_strand_id
1 'polypeptide(L)'
;EVIRREVELAAKEKPLIVSMGNYAASGGYWISSSSDYIFADPTTLTGSIGVFGTVPNLEGLMTDKIGLSFDVVKTNENSDFGSMVKPMTPYQLKMMQKHVTDTYDDFLTLVSTERNLRKTFVDSIAQGRVWSGVDAINIGLIDEFGGIEKAIAYAADKANLESYSIKEYPKQEDIFESLFKTKTQEYYAKSLMKKNLGETYQYLEAIETISKLDGVQALMPLTIVE
;
A
#
# COMPACT_ATOMS: atom_id res chain seq x y z
N GLU A 1 -2.84 6.92 7.44
CA GLU A 1 -3.33 8.07 8.23
C GLU A 1 -2.35 9.25 8.24
N VAL A 2 -1.06 9.04 8.44
CA VAL A 2 -0.06 10.13 8.43
C VAL A 2 -0.12 10.93 7.13
N ILE A 3 -0.11 10.27 5.97
CA ILE A 3 -0.22 10.93 4.65
C ILE A 3 -1.54 11.71 4.55
N ARG A 4 -2.67 11.10 4.92
CA ARG A 4 -3.97 11.76 4.89
C ARG A 4 -3.99 13.03 5.75
N ARG A 5 -3.39 12.95 6.93
CA ARG A 5 -3.31 14.11 7.83
C ARG A 5 -2.54 15.28 7.21
N GLU A 6 -1.45 15.01 6.51
CA GLU A 6 -0.70 16.04 5.78
C GLU A 6 -1.50 16.61 4.60
N VAL A 7 -2.24 15.76 3.89
CA VAL A 7 -3.17 16.20 2.83
C VAL A 7 -4.23 17.14 3.39
N GLU A 8 -4.87 16.78 4.49
CA GLU A 8 -5.87 17.61 5.18
C GLU A 8 -5.29 18.97 5.63
N LEU A 9 -4.07 18.97 6.16
CA LEU A 9 -3.39 20.20 6.56
C LEU A 9 -3.07 21.08 5.36
N ALA A 10 -2.59 20.49 4.26
CA ALA A 10 -2.30 21.22 3.04
C ALA A 10 -3.56 21.81 2.39
N ALA A 11 -4.67 21.09 2.41
CA ALA A 11 -5.95 21.57 1.88
C ALA A 11 -6.50 22.79 2.63
N LYS A 12 -6.15 22.97 3.91
CA LYS A 12 -6.51 24.16 4.68
C LYS A 12 -5.75 25.43 4.28
N GLU A 13 -4.56 25.26 3.69
CA GLU A 13 -3.67 26.37 3.34
C GLU A 13 -3.78 26.78 1.87
N LYS A 14 -4.14 25.84 0.99
CA LYS A 14 -4.19 26.06 -0.47
C LYS A 14 -5.09 25.03 -1.14
N PRO A 15 -5.65 25.34 -2.33
CA PRO A 15 -6.43 24.39 -3.09
C PRO A 15 -5.63 23.10 -3.34
N LEU A 16 -6.20 21.99 -2.96
CA LEU A 16 -5.62 20.65 -3.13
C LEU A 16 -6.51 19.84 -4.05
N ILE A 17 -6.02 19.56 -5.25
CA ILE A 17 -6.75 18.86 -6.29
C ILE A 17 -6.13 17.50 -6.51
N VAL A 18 -6.94 16.45 -6.56
CA VAL A 18 -6.49 15.09 -6.85
C VAL A 18 -6.79 14.74 -8.30
N SER A 19 -5.82 14.17 -8.98
CA SER A 19 -6.01 13.49 -10.26
C SER A 19 -5.70 12.02 -10.07
N MET A 20 -6.73 11.18 -10.18
CA MET A 20 -6.60 9.73 -10.09
C MET A 20 -6.12 9.17 -11.43
N GLY A 21 -5.09 8.30 -11.40
CA GLY A 21 -4.67 7.52 -12.56
C GLY A 21 -5.56 6.29 -12.76
N ASN A 22 -4.97 5.19 -13.23
CA ASN A 22 -5.72 3.95 -13.48
C ASN A 22 -6.36 3.37 -12.21
N TYR A 23 -5.70 3.53 -11.07
CA TYR A 23 -6.13 2.98 -9.78
C TYR A 23 -5.95 4.01 -8.66
N ALA A 24 -6.99 4.27 -7.91
CA ALA A 24 -6.97 5.05 -6.67
C ALA A 24 -8.04 4.49 -5.70
N ALA A 25 -7.80 3.29 -5.21
CA ALA A 25 -8.76 2.53 -4.41
C ALA A 25 -8.23 2.26 -3.00
N SER A 26 -9.11 1.92 -2.05
CA SER A 26 -8.76 1.63 -0.66
C SER A 26 -7.94 2.75 -0.03
N GLY A 27 -6.70 2.51 0.39
CA GLY A 27 -5.79 3.54 0.91
C GLY A 27 -5.56 4.71 -0.04
N GLY A 28 -5.59 4.48 -1.37
CA GLY A 28 -5.54 5.54 -2.38
C GLY A 28 -6.77 6.45 -2.32
N TYR A 29 -7.95 5.88 -2.14
CA TYR A 29 -9.17 6.66 -1.95
C TYR A 29 -9.20 7.35 -0.57
N TRP A 30 -8.70 6.68 0.47
CA TRP A 30 -8.55 7.24 1.81
C TRP A 30 -7.79 8.57 1.81
N ILE A 31 -6.64 8.62 1.16
CA ILE A 31 -5.84 9.85 1.10
C ILE A 31 -6.43 10.89 0.15
N SER A 32 -7.14 10.48 -0.90
CA SER A 32 -7.75 11.36 -1.88
C SER A 32 -9.01 12.05 -1.36
N SER A 33 -9.75 11.41 -0.46
CA SER A 33 -11.05 11.89 0.00
C SER A 33 -11.01 13.25 0.72
N SER A 34 -9.87 13.61 1.32
CA SER A 34 -9.66 14.89 2.02
C SER A 34 -9.21 16.04 1.11
N SER A 35 -9.32 15.89 -0.22
CA SER A 35 -9.02 16.96 -1.19
C SER A 35 -10.26 17.79 -1.53
N ASP A 36 -10.03 19.01 -2.02
CA ASP A 36 -11.12 19.93 -2.42
C ASP A 36 -11.86 19.45 -3.67
N TYR A 37 -11.15 18.72 -4.56
CA TYR A 37 -11.73 18.24 -5.81
C TYR A 37 -10.98 17.02 -6.36
N ILE A 38 -11.72 16.07 -6.91
CA ILE A 38 -11.18 14.79 -7.40
C ILE A 38 -11.52 14.60 -8.87
N PHE A 39 -10.49 14.54 -9.70
CA PHE A 39 -10.58 14.12 -11.09
C PHE A 39 -10.21 12.66 -11.25
N ALA A 40 -10.91 11.96 -12.14
CA ALA A 40 -10.58 10.59 -12.55
C ALA A 40 -10.97 10.35 -14.02
N ASP A 41 -10.36 9.37 -14.65
CA ASP A 41 -10.83 8.92 -15.97
C ASP A 41 -12.05 8.00 -15.84
N PRO A 42 -12.91 7.90 -16.86
CA PRO A 42 -14.06 6.99 -16.85
C PRO A 42 -13.69 5.53 -16.50
N THR A 43 -12.49 5.11 -16.86
CA THR A 43 -11.96 3.76 -16.64
C THR A 43 -11.17 3.59 -15.36
N THR A 44 -10.94 4.65 -14.60
CA THR A 44 -10.27 4.60 -13.29
C THR A 44 -10.99 3.62 -12.37
N LEU A 45 -10.25 2.77 -11.68
CA LEU A 45 -10.79 1.93 -10.61
C LEU A 45 -10.55 2.61 -9.26
N THR A 46 -11.64 2.90 -8.56
CA THR A 46 -11.61 3.64 -7.29
C THR A 46 -12.56 3.06 -6.26
N GLY A 47 -12.78 3.77 -5.15
CA GLY A 47 -13.60 3.27 -4.04
C GLY A 47 -12.84 2.22 -3.24
N SER A 48 -13.29 0.97 -3.27
CA SER A 48 -12.79 -0.11 -2.39
C SER A 48 -12.74 0.33 -0.92
N ILE A 49 -13.81 1.03 -0.50
CA ILE A 49 -13.98 1.49 0.88
C ILE A 49 -14.27 0.27 1.74
N GLY A 50 -13.21 -0.28 2.32
CA GLY A 50 -13.28 -1.52 3.08
C GLY A 50 -11.95 -1.83 3.76
N VAL A 51 -12.01 -2.72 4.75
CA VAL A 51 -10.86 -3.15 5.52
C VAL A 51 -10.93 -4.66 5.70
N PHE A 52 -9.83 -5.33 5.47
CA PHE A 52 -9.67 -6.75 5.80
C PHE A 52 -8.26 -6.99 6.35
N GLY A 53 -8.13 -8.04 7.13
CA GLY A 53 -6.84 -8.50 7.64
C GLY A 53 -6.65 -9.99 7.33
N THR A 54 -5.46 -10.36 6.89
CA THR A 54 -5.07 -11.76 6.71
C THR A 54 -3.94 -12.09 7.68
N VAL A 55 -4.15 -13.11 8.49
CA VAL A 55 -3.12 -13.60 9.41
C VAL A 55 -2.81 -15.04 9.04
N PRO A 56 -1.63 -15.31 8.45
CA PRO A 56 -1.25 -16.67 8.11
C PRO A 56 -0.97 -17.48 9.39
N ASN A 57 -1.43 -18.72 9.42
CA ASN A 57 -1.03 -19.72 10.42
C ASN A 57 -0.25 -20.83 9.74
N LEU A 58 1.02 -20.91 10.02
CA LEU A 58 1.95 -21.89 9.44
C LEU A 58 2.28 -23.01 10.41
N GLU A 59 1.62 -23.09 11.59
CA GLU A 59 1.90 -24.07 12.63
C GLU A 59 1.92 -25.50 12.05
N GLY A 60 0.84 -25.93 11.41
CA GLY A 60 0.74 -27.30 10.87
C GLY A 60 1.76 -27.59 9.74
N LEU A 61 2.11 -26.59 8.94
CA LEU A 61 3.17 -26.74 7.95
C LEU A 61 4.52 -26.97 8.63
N MET A 62 4.85 -26.16 9.61
CA MET A 62 6.15 -26.17 10.27
C MET A 62 6.31 -27.39 11.19
N THR A 63 5.28 -27.73 11.98
CA THR A 63 5.34 -28.83 12.94
C THR A 63 5.14 -30.18 12.27
N ASP A 64 4.06 -30.33 11.47
CA ASP A 64 3.64 -31.65 10.99
C ASP A 64 4.35 -32.10 9.71
N LYS A 65 4.75 -31.10 8.87
CA LYS A 65 5.40 -31.40 7.58
C LYS A 65 6.91 -31.24 7.60
N ILE A 66 7.40 -30.21 8.30
CA ILE A 66 8.84 -29.90 8.36
C ILE A 66 9.49 -30.51 9.61
N GLY A 67 8.70 -30.79 10.65
CA GLY A 67 9.19 -31.40 11.89
C GLY A 67 9.88 -30.39 12.84
N LEU A 68 9.55 -29.09 12.72
CA LEU A 68 10.08 -28.07 13.62
C LEU A 68 9.22 -27.99 14.88
N SER A 69 9.85 -27.76 16.02
CA SER A 69 9.20 -27.43 17.28
C SER A 69 9.49 -25.98 17.67
N PHE A 70 8.48 -25.30 18.20
CA PHE A 70 8.59 -23.90 18.63
C PHE A 70 8.38 -23.79 20.13
N ASP A 71 9.35 -23.22 20.82
CA ASP A 71 9.21 -22.78 22.20
C ASP A 71 9.07 -21.27 22.25
N VAL A 72 8.11 -20.78 23.05
CA VAL A 72 7.80 -19.35 23.12
C VAL A 72 7.88 -18.86 24.54
N VAL A 73 8.82 -17.97 24.81
CA VAL A 73 8.94 -17.25 26.07
C VAL A 73 8.16 -15.93 25.95
N LYS A 74 7.23 -15.70 26.87
CA LYS A 74 6.35 -14.53 26.86
C LYS A 74 6.57 -13.68 28.09
N THR A 75 6.49 -12.37 27.91
CA THR A 75 6.47 -11.40 29.02
C THR A 75 5.07 -11.19 29.60
N ASN A 76 4.03 -11.45 28.79
CA ASN A 76 2.62 -11.45 29.18
C ASN A 76 1.79 -12.38 28.28
N GLU A 77 0.53 -12.59 28.60
CA GLU A 77 -0.35 -13.54 27.93
C GLU A 77 -0.51 -13.30 26.43
N ASN A 78 -0.48 -12.04 25.97
CA ASN A 78 -0.73 -11.66 24.58
C ASN A 78 0.50 -11.10 23.85
N SER A 79 1.72 -11.26 24.39
CA SER A 79 2.93 -10.71 23.77
C SER A 79 3.36 -11.46 22.49
N ASP A 80 2.72 -12.58 22.18
CA ASP A 80 2.87 -13.35 20.93
C ASP A 80 1.79 -13.02 19.89
N PHE A 81 1.06 -11.92 20.06
CA PHE A 81 0.05 -11.48 19.10
C PHE A 81 0.65 -11.32 17.69
N GLY A 82 -0.01 -11.94 16.69
CA GLY A 82 0.47 -11.94 15.31
C GLY A 82 1.53 -13.01 14.99
N SER A 83 1.79 -13.96 15.91
CA SER A 83 2.65 -15.11 15.62
C SER A 83 2.10 -15.92 14.44
N MET A 84 2.98 -16.25 13.49
CA MET A 84 2.63 -17.12 12.36
C MET A 84 2.75 -18.63 12.71
N VAL A 85 3.42 -18.96 13.81
CA VAL A 85 3.70 -20.35 14.20
C VAL A 85 2.80 -20.85 15.33
N LYS A 86 1.78 -20.08 15.67
CA LYS A 86 0.71 -20.45 16.60
C LYS A 86 -0.62 -19.85 16.16
N PRO A 87 -1.74 -20.55 16.35
CA PRO A 87 -3.05 -19.97 16.10
C PRO A 87 -3.35 -18.84 17.08
N MET A 88 -4.08 -17.84 16.63
CA MET A 88 -4.56 -16.79 17.50
C MET A 88 -5.55 -17.34 18.53
N THR A 89 -5.46 -16.85 19.75
CA THR A 89 -6.46 -17.11 20.77
C THR A 89 -7.81 -16.45 20.42
N PRO A 90 -8.94 -16.92 20.98
CA PRO A 90 -10.24 -16.25 20.79
C PRO A 90 -10.22 -14.76 21.17
N TYR A 91 -9.46 -14.40 22.19
CA TYR A 91 -9.27 -13.00 22.60
C TYR A 91 -8.52 -12.20 21.54
N GLN A 92 -7.41 -12.74 21.01
CA GLN A 92 -6.62 -12.09 19.95
C GLN A 92 -7.43 -11.91 18.66
N LEU A 93 -8.22 -12.92 18.27
CA LEU A 93 -9.15 -12.83 17.13
C LEU A 93 -10.21 -11.74 17.34
N LYS A 94 -10.79 -11.64 18.54
CA LYS A 94 -11.74 -10.58 18.87
C LYS A 94 -11.11 -9.20 18.81
N MET A 95 -9.87 -9.05 19.26
CA MET A 95 -9.15 -7.77 19.18
C MET A 95 -8.85 -7.39 17.73
N MET A 96 -8.43 -8.35 16.91
CA MET A 96 -8.21 -8.13 15.47
C MET A 96 -9.51 -7.72 14.78
N GLN A 97 -10.61 -8.43 15.03
CA GLN A 97 -11.92 -8.11 14.47
C GLN A 97 -12.38 -6.71 14.89
N LYS A 98 -12.16 -6.35 16.15
CA LYS A 98 -12.48 -5.01 16.64
C LYS A 98 -11.68 -3.95 15.89
N HIS A 99 -10.37 -4.15 15.70
CA HIS A 99 -9.52 -3.22 14.96
C HIS A 99 -9.98 -3.04 13.51
N VAL A 100 -10.31 -4.13 12.83
CA VAL A 100 -10.87 -4.08 11.46
C VAL A 100 -12.18 -3.29 11.42
N THR A 101 -13.08 -3.55 12.38
CA THR A 101 -14.38 -2.87 12.46
C THR A 101 -14.22 -1.37 12.77
N ASP A 102 -13.36 -1.01 13.72
CA ASP A 102 -13.09 0.38 14.08
C ASP A 102 -12.48 1.12 12.86
N THR A 103 -11.49 0.53 12.19
CA THR A 103 -10.87 1.14 11.00
C THR A 103 -11.87 1.30 9.85
N TYR A 104 -12.79 0.35 9.68
CA TYR A 104 -13.86 0.46 8.68
C TYR A 104 -14.81 1.60 9.01
N ASP A 105 -15.21 1.75 10.27
CA ASP A 105 -16.07 2.83 10.74
C ASP A 105 -15.40 4.21 10.56
N ASP A 106 -14.10 4.29 10.83
CA ASP A 106 -13.29 5.49 10.56
C ASP A 106 -13.29 5.84 9.07
N PHE A 107 -13.17 4.84 8.18
CA PHE A 107 -13.21 5.07 6.74
C PHE A 107 -14.59 5.57 6.28
N LEU A 108 -15.66 4.95 6.75
CA LEU A 108 -17.01 5.41 6.46
C LEU A 108 -17.23 6.86 6.93
N THR A 109 -16.76 7.17 8.12
CA THR A 109 -16.88 8.51 8.72
C THR A 109 -16.10 9.54 7.91
N LEU A 110 -14.86 9.21 7.53
CA LEU A 110 -14.02 10.06 6.70
C LEU A 110 -14.73 10.39 5.38
N VAL A 111 -15.13 9.37 4.62
CA VAL A 111 -15.79 9.58 3.31
C VAL A 111 -17.12 10.32 3.46
N SER A 112 -17.90 9.99 4.47
CA SER A 112 -19.16 10.68 4.79
C SER A 112 -18.95 12.18 5.00
N THR A 113 -17.93 12.54 5.77
CA THR A 113 -17.60 13.94 6.10
C THR A 113 -17.05 14.67 4.89
N GLU A 114 -16.04 14.12 4.26
CA GLU A 114 -15.29 14.80 3.20
C GLU A 114 -16.07 14.90 1.88
N ARG A 115 -16.90 13.90 1.58
CA ARG A 115 -17.77 13.91 0.38
C ARG A 115 -19.17 14.43 0.65
N ASN A 116 -19.47 14.88 1.87
CA ASN A 116 -20.79 15.35 2.28
C ASN A 116 -21.92 14.35 1.96
N LEU A 117 -21.65 13.04 2.20
CA LEU A 117 -22.58 11.96 1.97
C LEU A 117 -23.08 11.38 3.31
N ARG A 118 -24.31 10.89 3.36
CA ARG A 118 -24.81 10.23 4.57
C ARG A 118 -24.01 8.95 4.83
N LYS A 119 -23.54 8.73 6.06
CA LYS A 119 -22.73 7.55 6.43
C LYS A 119 -23.42 6.22 6.06
N THR A 120 -24.76 6.13 6.20
CA THR A 120 -25.53 4.96 5.79
C THR A 120 -25.52 4.74 4.27
N PHE A 121 -25.49 5.80 3.49
CA PHE A 121 -25.34 5.71 2.05
C PHE A 121 -23.90 5.27 1.68
N VAL A 122 -22.90 5.86 2.33
CA VAL A 122 -21.51 5.44 2.13
C VAL A 122 -21.34 3.96 2.44
N ASP A 123 -21.89 3.45 3.55
CA ASP A 123 -21.85 2.03 3.88
C ASP A 123 -22.51 1.16 2.80
N SER A 124 -23.63 1.62 2.22
CA SER A 124 -24.33 0.87 1.16
C SER A 124 -23.51 0.72 -0.14
N ILE A 125 -22.61 1.65 -0.43
CA ILE A 125 -21.72 1.63 -1.60
C ILE A 125 -20.29 1.16 -1.27
N ALA A 126 -19.97 0.99 0.01
CA ALA A 126 -18.68 0.56 0.53
C ALA A 126 -18.52 -0.97 0.55
N GLN A 127 -18.14 -1.55 1.67
CA GLN A 127 -17.95 -2.99 1.87
C GLN A 127 -16.90 -3.60 0.92
N GLY A 128 -15.85 -2.80 0.61
CA GLY A 128 -14.76 -3.19 -0.27
C GLY A 128 -15.10 -3.20 -1.76
N ARG A 129 -16.27 -2.71 -2.19
CA ARG A 129 -16.63 -2.64 -3.61
C ARG A 129 -15.74 -1.66 -4.34
N VAL A 130 -15.26 -2.10 -5.51
CA VAL A 130 -14.50 -1.29 -6.46
C VAL A 130 -15.49 -0.72 -7.49
N TRP A 131 -15.32 0.54 -7.81
CA TRP A 131 -16.16 1.27 -8.75
C TRP A 131 -15.32 1.77 -9.93
N SER A 132 -15.92 1.76 -11.12
CA SER A 132 -15.36 2.49 -12.25
C SER A 132 -15.51 4.00 -12.05
N GLY A 133 -14.72 4.82 -12.75
CA GLY A 133 -14.91 6.27 -12.74
C GLY A 133 -16.33 6.67 -13.14
N VAL A 134 -16.93 5.95 -14.12
CA VAL A 134 -18.32 6.17 -14.55
C VAL A 134 -19.31 5.96 -13.40
N ASP A 135 -19.13 4.92 -12.62
CA ASP A 135 -20.02 4.66 -11.49
C ASP A 135 -19.70 5.59 -10.31
N ALA A 136 -18.42 5.86 -10.09
CA ALA A 136 -17.93 6.68 -8.98
C ALA A 136 -18.46 8.12 -9.02
N ILE A 137 -18.60 8.72 -10.21
CA ILE A 137 -19.17 10.07 -10.34
C ILE A 137 -20.67 10.07 -9.99
N ASN A 138 -21.40 9.03 -10.38
CA ASN A 138 -22.84 8.91 -10.11
C ASN A 138 -23.17 8.74 -8.63
N ILE A 139 -22.23 8.15 -7.86
CA ILE A 139 -22.39 7.93 -6.42
C ILE A 139 -21.62 8.96 -5.56
N GLY A 140 -21.05 9.99 -6.18
CA GLY A 140 -20.42 11.12 -5.50
C GLY A 140 -19.02 10.85 -4.93
N LEU A 141 -18.34 9.80 -5.39
CA LEU A 141 -16.97 9.50 -4.94
C LEU A 141 -15.91 10.30 -5.69
N ILE A 142 -16.19 10.82 -6.88
CA ILE A 142 -15.36 11.75 -7.64
C ILE A 142 -16.20 12.93 -8.11
N ASP A 143 -15.55 14.00 -8.55
CA ASP A 143 -16.25 15.26 -8.91
C ASP A 143 -16.38 15.43 -10.41
N GLU A 144 -15.35 15.09 -11.20
CA GLU A 144 -15.35 15.30 -12.62
C GLU A 144 -14.43 14.31 -13.38
N PHE A 145 -14.72 14.07 -14.65
CA PHE A 145 -13.81 13.35 -15.54
C PHE A 145 -12.68 14.24 -16.04
N GLY A 146 -11.46 13.75 -15.90
CA GLY A 146 -10.27 14.41 -16.39
C GLY A 146 -8.98 13.84 -15.86
N GLY A 147 -7.90 14.08 -16.60
CA GLY A 147 -6.55 13.71 -16.20
C GLY A 147 -5.80 14.86 -15.52
N ILE A 148 -4.49 14.68 -15.39
CA ILE A 148 -3.61 15.61 -14.65
C ILE A 148 -3.60 17.03 -15.23
N GLU A 149 -3.69 17.18 -16.55
CA GLU A 149 -3.71 18.50 -17.18
C GLU A 149 -4.94 19.32 -16.77
N LYS A 150 -6.11 18.68 -16.73
CA LYS A 150 -7.35 19.30 -16.28
C LYS A 150 -7.30 19.65 -14.79
N ALA A 151 -6.75 18.76 -13.97
CA ALA A 151 -6.56 19.02 -12.54
C ALA A 151 -5.63 20.22 -12.29
N ILE A 152 -4.55 20.36 -13.05
CA ILE A 152 -3.63 21.50 -12.96
C ILE A 152 -4.33 22.79 -13.36
N ALA A 153 -5.07 22.79 -14.48
CA ALA A 153 -5.82 23.96 -14.94
C ALA A 153 -6.87 24.38 -13.89
N TYR A 154 -7.59 23.42 -13.33
CA TYR A 154 -8.57 23.68 -12.28
C TYR A 154 -7.93 24.22 -11.00
N ALA A 155 -6.76 23.69 -10.60
CA ALA A 155 -6.03 24.18 -9.44
C ALA A 155 -5.54 25.62 -9.63
N ALA A 156 -5.07 25.96 -10.83
CA ALA A 156 -4.65 27.34 -11.18
C ALA A 156 -5.83 28.31 -11.13
N ASP A 157 -6.98 27.93 -11.69
CA ASP A 157 -8.20 28.73 -11.65
C ASP A 157 -8.69 28.96 -10.21
N LYS A 158 -8.76 27.89 -9.40
CA LYS A 158 -9.12 27.96 -7.98
C LYS A 158 -8.18 28.85 -7.17
N ALA A 159 -6.91 28.89 -7.52
CA ALA A 159 -5.91 29.75 -6.90
C ALA A 159 -5.88 31.18 -7.49
N ASN A 160 -6.73 31.50 -8.48
CA ASN A 160 -6.78 32.77 -9.21
C ASN A 160 -5.41 33.15 -9.83
N LEU A 161 -4.71 32.20 -10.41
CA LEU A 161 -3.39 32.40 -11.04
C LEU A 161 -3.54 32.65 -12.54
N GLU A 162 -3.11 33.83 -13.01
CA GLU A 162 -3.04 34.14 -14.44
C GLU A 162 -1.86 33.43 -15.14
N SER A 163 -0.80 33.16 -14.39
CA SER A 163 0.37 32.42 -14.86
C SER A 163 0.97 31.57 -13.73
N TYR A 164 1.48 30.42 -14.05
CA TYR A 164 2.06 29.48 -13.07
C TYR A 164 3.22 28.68 -13.65
N SER A 165 4.02 28.11 -12.77
CA SER A 165 5.05 27.13 -13.13
C SER A 165 4.78 25.81 -12.40
N ILE A 166 4.99 24.70 -13.08
CA ILE A 166 4.81 23.37 -12.52
C ILE A 166 6.13 22.89 -11.89
N LYS A 167 6.05 22.39 -10.67
CA LYS A 167 7.17 21.70 -10.00
C LYS A 167 6.71 20.31 -9.58
N GLU A 168 7.48 19.31 -9.96
CA GLU A 168 7.22 17.93 -9.60
C GLU A 168 7.92 17.56 -8.29
N TYR A 169 7.19 16.83 -7.44
CA TYR A 169 7.71 16.25 -6.20
C TYR A 169 7.20 14.80 -6.04
N PRO A 170 8.04 13.84 -5.58
CA PRO A 170 9.50 13.99 -5.41
C PRO A 170 10.18 14.26 -6.76
N LYS A 171 11.31 14.98 -6.75
CA LYS A 171 12.13 15.12 -7.97
C LYS A 171 12.47 13.71 -8.45
N GLN A 172 12.15 13.41 -9.70
CA GLN A 172 12.62 12.18 -10.31
C GLN A 172 14.15 12.22 -10.26
N GLU A 173 14.74 11.27 -9.54
CA GLU A 173 16.19 11.08 -9.65
C GLU A 173 16.48 10.67 -11.10
N ASP A 174 17.49 11.30 -11.67
CA ASP A 174 17.91 10.96 -13.02
C ASP A 174 18.19 9.46 -13.09
N ILE A 175 17.50 8.76 -14.00
CA ILE A 175 17.59 7.29 -14.11
C ILE A 175 19.06 6.86 -14.23
N PHE A 176 19.89 7.68 -14.88
CA PHE A 176 21.33 7.48 -14.93
C PHE A 176 22.01 7.61 -13.55
N GLU A 177 21.64 8.59 -12.76
CA GLU A 177 22.20 8.79 -11.42
C GLU A 177 21.78 7.70 -10.45
N SER A 178 20.51 7.24 -10.53
CA SER A 178 19.99 6.11 -9.73
C SER A 178 20.65 4.78 -10.13
N LEU A 179 20.88 4.54 -11.41
CA LEU A 179 21.59 3.35 -11.90
C LEU A 179 23.06 3.34 -11.45
N PHE A 180 23.72 4.48 -11.41
CA PHE A 180 25.09 4.57 -10.89
C PHE A 180 25.16 4.42 -9.38
N LYS A 181 24.26 5.04 -8.62
CA LYS A 181 24.21 4.94 -7.15
C LYS A 181 23.88 3.50 -6.71
N THR A 182 22.86 2.89 -7.29
CA THR A 182 22.42 1.55 -6.94
C THR A 182 23.46 0.48 -7.29
N LYS A 183 24.01 0.52 -8.52
CA LYS A 183 25.04 -0.44 -8.95
C LYS A 183 26.34 -0.31 -8.15
N THR A 184 26.74 0.90 -7.80
CA THR A 184 27.98 1.10 -7.04
C THR A 184 27.84 0.61 -5.61
N GLN A 185 26.72 0.90 -4.93
CA GLN A 185 26.46 0.42 -3.58
C GLN A 185 26.25 -1.10 -3.52
N GLU A 186 25.51 -1.68 -4.47
CA GLU A 186 25.37 -3.14 -4.59
C GLU A 186 26.70 -3.81 -4.88
N TYR A 187 27.50 -3.25 -5.76
CA TYR A 187 28.83 -3.80 -6.09
C TYR A 187 29.77 -3.77 -4.88
N TYR A 188 29.80 -2.67 -4.13
CA TYR A 188 30.59 -2.58 -2.89
C TYR A 188 30.06 -3.53 -1.81
N ALA A 189 28.75 -3.61 -1.61
CA ALA A 189 28.14 -4.50 -0.65
C ALA A 189 28.41 -5.97 -0.99
N LYS A 190 28.22 -6.37 -2.26
CA LYS A 190 28.53 -7.74 -2.76
C LYS A 190 30.01 -8.06 -2.64
N SER A 191 30.89 -7.11 -2.93
CA SER A 191 32.35 -7.27 -2.81
C SER A 191 32.77 -7.46 -1.34
N LEU A 192 32.20 -6.70 -0.41
CA LEU A 192 32.43 -6.84 1.02
C LEU A 192 31.89 -8.17 1.57
N MET A 193 30.69 -8.57 1.15
CA MET A 193 30.10 -9.84 1.52
C MET A 193 30.92 -11.01 1.00
N LYS A 194 31.37 -10.98 -0.25
CA LYS A 194 32.21 -12.01 -0.84
C LYS A 194 33.56 -12.11 -0.12
N LYS A 195 34.14 -10.98 0.28
CA LYS A 195 35.40 -10.96 1.04
C LYS A 195 35.26 -11.53 2.45
N ASN A 196 34.14 -11.27 3.11
CA ASN A 196 33.94 -11.68 4.51
C ASN A 196 33.38 -13.12 4.65
N LEU A 197 32.60 -13.59 3.67
CA LEU A 197 31.94 -14.89 3.69
C LEU A 197 32.69 -15.97 2.92
N GLY A 198 33.69 -15.58 2.11
CA GLY A 198 34.48 -16.53 1.32
C GLY A 198 33.59 -17.45 0.47
N GLU A 199 33.80 -18.75 0.58
CA GLU A 199 33.06 -19.80 -0.17
C GLU A 199 31.56 -19.82 0.22
N THR A 200 31.20 -19.37 1.42
CA THR A 200 29.81 -19.37 1.87
C THR A 200 28.95 -18.34 1.10
N TYR A 201 29.57 -17.38 0.42
CA TYR A 201 28.88 -16.38 -0.38
C TYR A 201 28.06 -16.98 -1.53
N GLN A 202 28.51 -18.09 -2.13
CA GLN A 202 27.79 -18.77 -3.21
C GLN A 202 26.39 -19.28 -2.78
N TYR A 203 26.21 -19.64 -1.51
CA TYR A 203 24.92 -20.07 -0.97
C TYR A 203 23.96 -18.90 -0.82
N LEU A 204 24.45 -17.70 -0.45
CA LEU A 204 23.63 -16.49 -0.42
C LEU A 204 23.21 -16.08 -1.82
N GLU A 205 24.06 -16.16 -2.80
CA GLU A 205 23.76 -15.86 -4.20
C GLU A 205 22.70 -16.83 -4.76
N ALA A 206 22.77 -18.10 -4.39
CA ALA A 206 21.77 -19.10 -4.73
C ALA A 206 20.40 -18.78 -4.09
N ILE A 207 20.36 -18.41 -2.82
CA ILE A 207 19.14 -18.00 -2.09
C ILE A 207 18.56 -16.74 -2.71
N GLU A 208 19.37 -15.73 -3.02
CA GLU A 208 18.93 -14.51 -3.69
C GLU A 208 18.34 -14.79 -5.08
N THR A 209 18.91 -15.72 -5.81
CA THR A 209 18.41 -16.15 -7.11
C THR A 209 17.06 -16.85 -6.97
N ILE A 210 16.93 -17.75 -6.03
CA ILE A 210 15.68 -18.49 -5.75
C ILE A 210 14.57 -17.52 -5.30
N SER A 211 14.89 -16.54 -4.45
CA SER A 211 13.92 -15.58 -3.94
C SER A 211 13.34 -14.63 -4.99
N LYS A 212 14.03 -14.47 -6.13
CA LYS A 212 13.59 -13.66 -7.27
C LYS A 212 12.76 -14.44 -8.29
N LEU A 213 12.62 -15.76 -8.12
CA LEU A 213 11.82 -16.58 -9.02
C LEU A 213 10.34 -16.40 -8.69
N ASP A 214 9.58 -15.97 -9.68
CA ASP A 214 8.13 -15.82 -9.57
C ASP A 214 7.47 -16.86 -10.51
N GLY A 215 6.42 -17.52 -10.01
CA GLY A 215 5.69 -18.55 -10.75
C GLY A 215 6.38 -19.92 -10.85
N VAL A 216 5.84 -20.79 -11.72
CA VAL A 216 6.37 -22.15 -11.97
C VAL A 216 7.63 -22.07 -12.83
N GLN A 217 8.76 -22.49 -12.28
CA GLN A 217 10.06 -22.51 -12.96
C GLN A 217 10.53 -23.94 -13.19
N ALA A 218 11.06 -24.22 -14.40
CA ALA A 218 11.81 -25.44 -14.68
C ALA A 218 13.29 -25.15 -14.42
N LEU A 219 13.76 -25.46 -13.22
CA LEU A 219 15.18 -25.31 -12.86
C LEU A 219 15.94 -26.59 -13.11
N MET A 220 17.10 -26.46 -13.72
CA MET A 220 18.08 -27.58 -13.69
C MET A 220 18.56 -27.79 -12.25
N PRO A 221 18.77 -29.02 -11.80
CA PRO A 221 19.27 -29.26 -10.46
C PRO A 221 20.60 -28.52 -10.27
N LEU A 222 20.72 -27.83 -9.12
CA LEU A 222 21.96 -27.21 -8.70
C LEU A 222 23.09 -28.22 -8.74
N THR A 223 24.12 -27.95 -9.52
CA THR A 223 25.34 -28.76 -9.48
C THR A 223 25.98 -28.49 -8.12
N ILE A 224 25.91 -29.46 -7.23
CA ILE A 224 26.71 -29.43 -6.01
C ILE A 224 28.13 -29.67 -6.48
N VAL A 225 28.97 -28.65 -6.42
CA VAL A 225 30.42 -28.81 -6.62
C VAL A 225 30.95 -29.33 -5.30
N GLU A 226 31.54 -30.54 -5.36
CA GLU A 226 32.25 -31.16 -4.25
C GLU A 226 33.44 -30.32 -3.76
#